data_f0ee90d17b1b8c0c639282718262d8ff
#
_entry.id   f0ee90d17b1b8c0c639282718262d8ff
#
_cell.length_a   1.000
_cell.length_b   1.000
_cell.length_c   1.000
_cell.angle_alpha   90.00
_cell.angle_beta   90.00
_cell.angle_gamma   90.00
#
_symmetry.space_group_name_H-M   'P 1'
#
loop_
_entity.id
_entity.type
_entity.pdbx_description
1 polymer ?
#
loop_
_entity_poly.entity_id
_entity_poly.type
_entity_poly.pdbx_seq_one_letter_code
_entity_poly.pdbx_strand_id
1 'polypeptide(L)'
;MTEPWNEIAEWWVETVRDDPRDSTDLLELLDELIGGTGGLTLDLGCGEGQVMRHVGAPIVGTDISGRLLTVAADAGPVVRASLPWLGWVRPDSFDRAVCIGVVEMVKDHRRLFSEVSTVVRPGGHLLVAMNHPVSTVPDSEPLVDESGAILWRWGDYLESGSLAQHVDGHEVVLYHRSMGALLEAAATAGWRLEQLIERGPSARTVARFPEYEGQEQIPTILGCRWTRDR
;
A
#
# COMPACT_ATOMS: atom_id res chain seq x y z
N MET A 1 -21.11 -12.76 -1.68
CA MET A 1 -20.16 -12.35 -2.73
C MET A 1 -18.81 -12.90 -2.33
N THR A 2 -18.15 -13.63 -3.20
CA THR A 2 -16.79 -14.09 -3.00
C THR A 2 -15.87 -12.88 -3.00
N GLU A 3 -14.94 -12.84 -2.06
CA GLU A 3 -13.95 -11.77 -2.02
C GLU A 3 -12.98 -11.94 -3.19
N PRO A 4 -12.79 -10.93 -4.07
CA PRO A 4 -11.91 -11.05 -5.23
C PRO A 4 -10.51 -11.57 -4.85
N TRP A 5 -9.98 -11.11 -3.72
CA TRP A 5 -8.66 -11.55 -3.21
C TRP A 5 -8.59 -13.04 -2.81
N ASN A 6 -9.71 -13.69 -2.49
CA ASN A 6 -9.74 -15.14 -2.32
C ASN A 6 -9.66 -15.87 -3.67
N GLU A 7 -10.24 -15.29 -4.72
CA GLU A 7 -10.32 -15.91 -6.05
C GLU A 7 -8.97 -15.86 -6.74
N ILE A 8 -8.23 -14.75 -6.62
CA ILE A 8 -6.90 -14.58 -7.22
C ILE A 8 -5.74 -15.01 -6.30
N ALA A 9 -6.02 -15.58 -5.13
CA ALA A 9 -5.00 -15.86 -4.13
C ALA A 9 -3.87 -16.78 -4.63
N GLU A 10 -4.19 -17.80 -5.42
CA GLU A 10 -3.21 -18.75 -5.96
C GLU A 10 -2.29 -18.03 -6.96
N TRP A 11 -2.88 -17.32 -7.93
CA TRP A 11 -2.13 -16.49 -8.86
C TRP A 11 -1.24 -15.45 -8.14
N TRP A 12 -1.78 -14.80 -7.10
CA TRP A 12 -1.04 -13.80 -6.33
C TRP A 12 0.20 -14.40 -5.66
N VAL A 13 0.07 -15.57 -5.03
CA VAL A 13 1.19 -16.27 -4.39
C VAL A 13 2.25 -16.65 -5.40
N GLU A 14 1.87 -17.19 -6.56
CA GLU A 14 2.79 -17.57 -7.62
C GLU A 14 3.50 -16.35 -8.25
N THR A 15 2.78 -15.25 -8.44
CA THR A 15 3.33 -14.06 -9.12
C THR A 15 4.14 -13.18 -8.18
N VAL A 16 3.68 -12.96 -6.94
CA VAL A 16 4.32 -12.01 -6.01
C VAL A 16 5.36 -12.71 -5.14
N ARG A 17 5.09 -13.92 -4.65
CA ARG A 17 6.00 -14.67 -3.80
C ARG A 17 7.17 -15.24 -4.58
N ASP A 18 6.90 -15.82 -5.74
CA ASP A 18 7.88 -16.51 -6.57
C ASP A 18 8.57 -15.57 -7.57
N ASP A 19 7.96 -14.40 -7.83
CA ASP A 19 8.57 -13.30 -8.57
C ASP A 19 8.62 -12.01 -7.72
N PRO A 20 9.61 -11.87 -6.83
CA PRO A 20 9.72 -10.71 -5.93
C PRO A 20 9.94 -9.37 -6.66
N ARG A 21 10.08 -9.37 -7.99
CA ARG A 21 10.30 -8.16 -8.79
C ARG A 21 9.15 -7.17 -8.70
N ASP A 22 7.91 -7.63 -8.48
CA ASP A 22 6.73 -6.76 -8.44
C ASP A 22 6.63 -5.92 -7.17
N SER A 23 7.15 -6.42 -6.06
CA SER A 23 7.06 -5.75 -4.76
C SER A 23 8.40 -5.21 -4.23
N THR A 24 9.51 -5.49 -4.93
CA THR A 24 10.84 -5.11 -4.45
C THR A 24 10.96 -3.61 -4.22
N ASP A 25 10.44 -2.78 -5.12
CA ASP A 25 10.54 -1.32 -4.98
C ASP A 25 9.77 -0.82 -3.75
N LEU A 26 8.61 -1.43 -3.41
CA LEU A 26 7.86 -1.10 -2.19
C LEU A 26 8.55 -1.60 -0.92
N LEU A 27 9.22 -2.76 -0.95
CA LEU A 27 9.98 -3.27 0.19
C LEU A 27 11.25 -2.45 0.45
N GLU A 28 11.97 -2.05 -0.61
CA GLU A 28 13.11 -1.13 -0.48
C GLU A 28 12.66 0.23 0.12
N LEU A 29 11.49 0.71 -0.27
CA LEU A 29 10.90 1.92 0.29
C LEU A 29 10.52 1.72 1.76
N LEU A 30 9.97 0.56 2.13
CA LEU A 30 9.67 0.20 3.51
C LEU A 30 10.94 0.19 4.38
N ASP A 31 12.06 -0.34 3.90
CA ASP A 31 13.33 -0.35 4.63
C ASP A 31 13.79 1.06 5.00
N GLU A 32 13.63 2.02 4.11
CA GLU A 32 13.95 3.43 4.39
C GLU A 32 13.00 4.05 5.42
N LEU A 33 11.71 3.67 5.37
CA LEU A 33 10.70 4.17 6.30
C LEU A 33 10.84 3.56 7.70
N ILE A 34 11.30 2.31 7.83
CA ILE A 34 11.42 1.61 9.12
C ILE A 34 12.39 2.34 10.06
N GLY A 35 13.52 2.85 9.57
CA GLY A 35 14.39 3.77 10.29
C GLY A 35 14.83 3.32 11.69
N GLY A 36 15.00 2.01 11.92
CA GLY A 36 15.43 1.47 13.21
C GLY A 36 14.33 1.44 14.29
N THR A 37 13.08 1.74 13.95
CA THR A 37 11.95 1.60 14.87
C THR A 37 11.67 0.11 15.10
N GLY A 38 11.72 -0.35 16.34
CA GLY A 38 11.40 -1.73 16.73
C GLY A 38 10.04 -1.84 17.40
N GLY A 39 9.69 -3.06 17.85
CA GLY A 39 8.51 -3.34 18.64
C GLY A 39 7.45 -4.15 17.90
N LEU A 40 6.28 -4.33 18.55
CA LEU A 40 5.18 -5.11 18.00
C LEU A 40 4.54 -4.38 16.81
N THR A 41 4.52 -5.05 15.66
CA THR A 41 4.05 -4.50 14.39
C THR A 41 2.69 -5.09 14.01
N LEU A 42 1.78 -4.28 13.49
CA LEU A 42 0.56 -4.70 12.80
C LEU A 42 0.74 -4.52 11.29
N ASP A 43 0.63 -5.61 10.53
CA ASP A 43 0.65 -5.58 9.06
C ASP A 43 -0.79 -5.56 8.54
N LEU A 44 -1.17 -4.43 7.93
CA LEU A 44 -2.51 -4.14 7.43
C LEU A 44 -2.62 -4.57 5.96
N GLY A 45 -3.45 -5.57 5.68
CA GLY A 45 -3.51 -6.19 4.35
C GLY A 45 -2.26 -7.01 4.07
N CYS A 46 -1.90 -7.89 4.99
CA CYS A 46 -0.64 -8.63 4.94
C CYS A 46 -0.54 -9.60 3.76
N GLY A 47 -1.64 -9.85 3.04
CA GLY A 47 -1.67 -10.78 1.93
C GLY A 47 -1.17 -12.18 2.32
N GLU A 48 -0.20 -12.69 1.58
CA GLU A 48 0.47 -13.97 1.81
C GLU A 48 1.66 -13.88 2.81
N GLY A 49 1.86 -12.70 3.44
CA GLY A 49 2.86 -12.52 4.49
C GLY A 49 4.24 -12.06 4.02
N GLN A 50 4.38 -11.50 2.82
CA GLN A 50 5.67 -11.03 2.30
C GLN A 50 6.29 -9.96 3.21
N VAL A 51 5.51 -8.92 3.57
CA VAL A 51 5.96 -7.86 4.49
C VAL A 51 6.26 -8.42 5.87
N MET A 52 5.43 -9.37 6.35
CA MET A 52 5.67 -10.04 7.64
C MET A 52 7.02 -10.75 7.66
N ARG A 53 7.35 -11.50 6.59
CA ARG A 53 8.67 -12.18 6.47
C ARG A 53 9.82 -11.18 6.38
N HIS A 54 9.61 -10.08 5.66
CA HIS A 54 10.62 -9.04 5.46
C HIS A 54 10.94 -8.28 6.75
N VAL A 55 9.91 -7.85 7.48
CA VAL A 55 10.06 -7.09 8.74
C VAL A 55 10.52 -7.98 9.90
N GLY A 56 10.08 -9.23 9.92
CA GLY A 56 10.36 -10.19 10.98
C GLY A 56 9.53 -9.94 12.25
N ALA A 57 9.67 -10.84 13.22
CA ALA A 57 8.93 -10.79 14.49
C ALA A 57 9.44 -9.67 15.42
N PRO A 58 8.60 -9.14 16.34
CA PRO A 58 7.18 -9.49 16.55
C PRO A 58 6.23 -8.75 15.58
N ILE A 59 5.42 -9.50 14.85
CA ILE A 59 4.47 -8.97 13.88
C ILE A 59 3.17 -9.77 13.89
N VAL A 60 2.04 -9.10 13.67
CA VAL A 60 0.72 -9.70 13.48
C VAL A 60 0.15 -9.19 12.17
N GLY A 61 -0.28 -10.09 11.29
CA GLY A 61 -0.89 -9.74 10.01
C GLY A 61 -2.42 -9.72 10.06
N THR A 62 -3.05 -8.87 9.25
CA THR A 62 -4.49 -8.93 9.00
C THR A 62 -4.78 -8.79 7.51
N ASP A 63 -5.72 -9.61 7.01
CA ASP A 63 -6.17 -9.58 5.62
C ASP A 63 -7.62 -10.03 5.52
N ILE A 64 -8.29 -9.67 4.43
CA ILE A 64 -9.65 -10.09 4.11
C ILE A 64 -9.68 -11.51 3.54
N SER A 65 -8.62 -11.90 2.81
CA SER A 65 -8.50 -13.20 2.15
C SER A 65 -8.06 -14.31 3.10
N GLY A 66 -8.96 -15.21 3.43
CA GLY A 66 -8.62 -16.38 4.23
C GLY A 66 -7.60 -17.31 3.56
N ARG A 67 -7.58 -17.35 2.20
CA ARG A 67 -6.60 -18.17 1.45
C ARG A 67 -5.19 -17.61 1.57
N LEU A 68 -5.02 -16.30 1.40
CA LEU A 68 -3.71 -15.65 1.57
C LEU A 68 -3.21 -15.79 3.01
N LEU A 69 -4.09 -15.63 4.00
CA LEU A 69 -3.75 -15.81 5.42
C LEU A 69 -3.25 -17.22 5.75
N THR A 70 -3.71 -18.26 5.02
CA THR A 70 -3.20 -19.62 5.22
C THR A 70 -1.70 -19.69 4.90
N VAL A 71 -1.23 -18.93 3.91
CA VAL A 71 0.20 -18.83 3.56
C VAL A 71 0.94 -17.91 4.53
N ALA A 72 0.34 -16.77 4.88
CA ALA A 72 0.94 -15.79 5.79
C ALA A 72 1.19 -16.33 7.20
N ALA A 73 0.43 -17.34 7.64
CA ALA A 73 0.54 -17.95 8.97
C ALA A 73 1.94 -18.53 9.27
N ASP A 74 2.72 -18.85 8.25
CA ASP A 74 4.11 -19.30 8.40
C ASP A 74 5.04 -18.17 8.88
N ALA A 75 4.67 -16.90 8.61
CA ALA A 75 5.46 -15.73 8.99
C ALA A 75 5.10 -15.16 10.37
N GLY A 76 3.94 -15.53 10.93
CA GLY A 76 3.50 -15.09 12.26
C GLY A 76 1.99 -15.18 12.45
N PRO A 77 1.49 -14.71 13.60
CA PRO A 77 0.05 -14.69 13.89
C PRO A 77 -0.71 -13.85 12.85
N VAL A 78 -1.86 -14.37 12.41
CA VAL A 78 -2.72 -13.69 11.45
C VAL A 78 -4.18 -13.64 11.90
N VAL A 79 -4.89 -12.59 11.53
CA VAL A 79 -6.32 -12.39 11.81
C VAL A 79 -7.06 -12.04 10.53
N ARG A 80 -8.15 -12.76 10.25
CA ARG A 80 -9.02 -12.40 9.13
C ARG A 80 -9.94 -11.24 9.52
N ALA A 81 -9.74 -10.11 8.87
CA ALA A 81 -10.58 -8.93 9.04
C ALA A 81 -10.62 -8.09 7.77
N SER A 82 -11.71 -7.33 7.60
CA SER A 82 -11.89 -6.39 6.49
C SER A 82 -11.54 -4.98 6.94
N LEU A 83 -10.52 -4.39 6.33
CA LEU A 83 -10.20 -2.98 6.54
C LEU A 83 -11.36 -2.09 6.03
N PRO A 84 -11.60 -0.94 6.67
CA PRO A 84 -10.76 -0.31 7.71
C PRO A 84 -11.04 -0.77 9.15
N TRP A 85 -11.92 -1.74 9.40
CA TRP A 85 -12.34 -2.11 10.75
C TRP A 85 -11.26 -2.85 11.55
N LEU A 86 -10.85 -2.25 12.67
CA LEU A 86 -9.87 -2.79 13.61
C LEU A 86 -10.43 -3.01 15.04
N GLY A 87 -11.75 -3.04 15.19
CA GLY A 87 -12.42 -3.19 16.50
C GLY A 87 -12.14 -4.51 17.25
N TRP A 88 -11.41 -5.44 16.64
CA TRP A 88 -10.89 -6.66 17.29
C TRP A 88 -9.54 -6.43 18.00
N VAL A 89 -8.90 -5.27 17.78
CA VAL A 89 -7.62 -4.90 18.39
C VAL A 89 -7.87 -4.05 19.62
N ARG A 90 -7.15 -4.33 20.70
CA ARG A 90 -7.14 -3.47 21.88
C ARG A 90 -6.46 -2.14 21.54
N PRO A 91 -6.97 -0.98 22.01
CA PRO A 91 -6.29 0.30 21.83
C PRO A 91 -4.84 0.27 22.34
N ASP A 92 -3.99 1.06 21.70
CA ASP A 92 -2.58 1.29 22.07
C ASP A 92 -1.74 0.00 22.19
N SER A 93 -2.08 -1.04 21.41
CA SER A 93 -1.45 -2.37 21.50
C SER A 93 -0.19 -2.50 20.66
N PHE A 94 -0.04 -1.70 19.61
CA PHE A 94 1.05 -1.82 18.66
C PHE A 94 2.01 -0.63 18.76
N ASP A 95 3.30 -0.93 18.57
CA ASP A 95 4.35 0.09 18.49
C ASP A 95 4.35 0.72 17.09
N ARG A 96 3.95 -0.06 16.10
CA ARG A 96 3.98 0.31 14.69
C ARG A 96 2.88 -0.41 13.91
N ALA A 97 2.34 0.26 12.90
CA ALA A 97 1.57 -0.36 11.84
C ALA A 97 2.30 -0.17 10.51
N VAL A 98 2.22 -1.17 9.62
CA VAL A 98 2.67 -1.11 8.23
C VAL A 98 1.48 -1.33 7.30
N CYS A 99 1.43 -0.63 6.17
CA CYS A 99 0.34 -0.70 5.19
C CYS A 99 0.96 -0.55 3.79
N ILE A 100 1.24 -1.67 3.14
CA ILE A 100 2.02 -1.71 1.90
C ILE A 100 1.15 -2.18 0.74
N GLY A 101 0.93 -1.30 -0.26
CA GLY A 101 0.08 -1.60 -1.41
C GLY A 101 -1.40 -1.78 -1.08
N VAL A 102 -1.91 -1.17 -0.02
CA VAL A 102 -3.26 -1.45 0.52
C VAL A 102 -4.13 -0.20 0.67
N VAL A 103 -3.56 0.97 0.94
CA VAL A 103 -4.36 2.19 1.16
C VAL A 103 -5.28 2.48 -0.02
N GLU A 104 -4.78 2.28 -1.23
CA GLU A 104 -5.53 2.44 -2.47
C GLU A 104 -6.63 1.38 -2.68
N MET A 105 -6.58 0.27 -1.95
CA MET A 105 -7.63 -0.77 -1.97
C MET A 105 -8.76 -0.48 -0.98
N VAL A 106 -8.56 0.44 -0.03
CA VAL A 106 -9.54 0.75 1.01
C VAL A 106 -10.36 1.97 0.62
N LYS A 107 -11.68 1.76 0.42
CA LYS A 107 -12.60 2.84 0.02
C LYS A 107 -12.64 3.99 1.02
N ASP A 108 -12.75 3.71 2.31
CA ASP A 108 -12.79 4.71 3.37
C ASP A 108 -11.41 4.85 4.04
N HIS A 109 -10.52 5.56 3.36
CA HIS A 109 -9.16 5.82 3.86
C HIS A 109 -9.15 6.72 5.11
N ARG A 110 -10.12 7.64 5.26
CA ARG A 110 -10.22 8.49 6.45
C ARG A 110 -10.48 7.65 7.69
N ARG A 111 -11.39 6.70 7.57
CA ARG A 111 -11.65 5.74 8.64
C ARG A 111 -10.45 4.82 8.86
N LEU A 112 -9.74 4.39 7.82
CA LEU A 112 -8.52 3.59 7.97
C LEU A 112 -7.49 4.31 8.85
N PHE A 113 -7.14 5.55 8.54
CA PHE A 113 -6.21 6.34 9.37
C PHE A 113 -6.69 6.51 10.81
N SER A 114 -7.99 6.73 11.02
CA SER A 114 -8.60 6.85 12.35
C SER A 114 -8.56 5.53 13.13
N GLU A 115 -8.94 4.40 12.53
CA GLU A 115 -8.88 3.08 13.19
C GLU A 115 -7.44 2.70 13.56
N VAL A 116 -6.49 2.93 12.64
CA VAL A 116 -5.07 2.65 12.90
C VAL A 116 -4.54 3.53 14.03
N SER A 117 -4.95 4.79 14.12
CA SER A 117 -4.54 5.67 15.23
C SER A 117 -5.05 5.19 16.58
N THR A 118 -6.15 4.43 16.65
CA THR A 118 -6.62 3.89 17.93
C THR A 118 -5.79 2.71 18.43
N VAL A 119 -5.20 1.92 17.53
CA VAL A 119 -4.52 0.66 17.86
C VAL A 119 -2.99 0.81 18.00
N VAL A 120 -2.40 1.79 17.35
CA VAL A 120 -0.99 2.16 17.54
C VAL A 120 -0.87 3.09 18.73
N ARG A 121 0.05 2.84 19.64
CA ARG A 121 0.24 3.65 20.86
C ARG A 121 0.70 5.09 20.56
N PRO A 122 0.46 6.06 21.44
CA PRO A 122 1.04 7.40 21.32
C PRO A 122 2.57 7.35 21.17
N GLY A 123 3.11 8.09 20.22
CA GLY A 123 4.52 8.02 19.82
C GLY A 123 4.91 6.81 18.97
N GLY A 124 3.97 5.94 18.66
CA GLY A 124 4.16 4.85 17.69
C GLY A 124 4.05 5.36 16.25
N HIS A 125 4.30 4.46 15.29
CA HIS A 125 4.47 4.84 13.89
C HIS A 125 3.47 4.14 12.97
N LEU A 126 3.08 4.85 11.90
CA LEU A 126 2.42 4.27 10.73
C LEU A 126 3.34 4.44 9.53
N LEU A 127 3.67 3.32 8.88
CA LEU A 127 4.47 3.27 7.66
C LEU A 127 3.57 2.84 6.51
N VAL A 128 3.52 3.65 5.47
CA VAL A 128 2.76 3.35 4.25
C VAL A 128 3.70 3.39 3.06
N ALA A 129 3.66 2.37 2.22
CA ALA A 129 4.18 2.42 0.87
C ALA A 129 3.08 1.97 -0.10
N MET A 130 2.84 2.74 -1.15
CA MET A 130 1.71 2.57 -2.04
C MET A 130 2.01 3.09 -3.44
N ASN A 131 1.14 2.78 -4.39
CA ASN A 131 1.16 3.47 -5.67
C ASN A 131 0.98 4.98 -5.45
N HIS A 132 1.81 5.78 -6.14
CA HIS A 132 1.68 7.23 -6.04
C HIS A 132 0.30 7.68 -6.54
N PRO A 133 -0.34 8.67 -5.90
CA PRO A 133 -1.62 9.20 -6.36
C PRO A 133 -1.68 9.55 -7.85
N VAL A 134 -0.58 9.99 -8.45
CA VAL A 134 -0.47 10.25 -9.89
C VAL A 134 -0.73 8.99 -10.73
N SER A 135 -0.29 7.82 -10.26
CA SER A 135 -0.43 6.55 -10.98
C SER A 135 -1.82 5.91 -10.83
N THR A 136 -2.65 6.42 -9.93
CA THR A 136 -4.00 5.89 -9.67
C THR A 136 -5.12 6.77 -10.20
N VAL A 137 -4.79 7.85 -10.93
CA VAL A 137 -5.77 8.77 -11.51
C VAL A 137 -6.57 8.07 -12.61
N PRO A 138 -7.91 8.02 -12.54
CA PRO A 138 -8.72 7.54 -13.64
C PRO A 138 -8.44 8.33 -14.94
N ASP A 139 -8.43 7.64 -16.07
CA ASP A 139 -8.18 8.23 -17.40
C ASP A 139 -6.81 8.90 -17.57
N SER A 140 -5.87 8.65 -16.66
CA SER A 140 -4.47 9.05 -16.82
C SER A 140 -3.74 8.01 -17.66
N GLU A 141 -3.04 8.46 -18.73
CA GLU A 141 -2.34 7.54 -19.63
C GLU A 141 -1.14 8.18 -20.32
N PRO A 142 -0.10 7.41 -20.65
CA PRO A 142 0.96 7.88 -21.53
C PRO A 142 0.44 8.00 -22.97
N LEU A 143 0.81 9.08 -23.64
CA LEU A 143 0.52 9.36 -25.05
C LEU A 143 1.85 9.50 -25.79
N VAL A 144 1.97 8.86 -26.95
CA VAL A 144 3.13 9.04 -27.83
C VAL A 144 2.77 10.07 -28.89
N ASP A 145 3.54 11.16 -28.98
CA ASP A 145 3.34 12.17 -30.00
C ASP A 145 3.96 11.78 -31.36
N GLU A 146 3.77 12.65 -32.38
CA GLU A 146 4.29 12.42 -33.74
C GLU A 146 5.83 12.34 -33.81
N SER A 147 6.53 12.88 -32.81
CA SER A 147 8.01 12.82 -32.73
C SER A 147 8.50 11.56 -32.01
N GLY A 148 7.61 10.75 -31.42
CA GLY A 148 7.92 9.61 -30.59
C GLY A 148 8.17 9.98 -29.11
N ALA A 149 7.92 11.25 -28.73
CA ALA A 149 8.03 11.64 -27.33
C ALA A 149 6.82 11.15 -26.52
N ILE A 150 7.08 10.65 -25.31
CA ILE A 150 6.04 10.20 -24.39
C ILE A 150 5.56 11.42 -23.60
N LEU A 151 4.29 11.75 -23.76
CA LEU A 151 3.59 12.78 -23.02
C LEU A 151 2.62 12.10 -22.06
N TRP A 152 2.38 12.68 -20.90
CA TRP A 152 1.43 12.13 -19.93
C TRP A 152 0.13 12.93 -19.96
N ARG A 153 -0.98 12.29 -20.32
CA ARG A 153 -2.30 12.89 -20.16
C ARG A 153 -2.74 12.69 -18.71
N TRP A 154 -2.93 13.79 -18.03
CA TRP A 154 -3.46 13.81 -16.67
C TRP A 154 -4.98 13.65 -16.72
N GLY A 155 -5.50 12.76 -15.90
CA GLY A 155 -6.93 12.66 -15.62
C GLY A 155 -7.36 13.63 -14.53
N ASP A 156 -8.46 13.30 -13.84
CA ASP A 156 -9.07 14.14 -12.80
C ASP A 156 -8.36 13.97 -11.45
N TYR A 157 -7.08 14.36 -11.35
CA TYR A 157 -6.23 14.15 -10.17
C TYR A 157 -6.81 14.73 -8.87
N LEU A 158 -7.53 15.84 -8.92
CA LEU A 158 -8.09 16.49 -7.73
C LEU A 158 -9.42 15.88 -7.27
N GLU A 159 -10.07 15.10 -8.12
CA GLU A 159 -11.31 14.44 -7.82
C GLU A 159 -11.05 13.04 -7.26
N SER A 160 -11.82 12.67 -6.24
CA SER A 160 -11.78 11.28 -5.75
C SER A 160 -12.52 10.36 -6.71
N GLY A 161 -11.89 9.26 -7.08
CA GLY A 161 -12.44 8.31 -8.04
C GLY A 161 -12.06 6.88 -7.74
N SER A 162 -12.33 6.00 -8.69
CA SER A 162 -11.88 4.62 -8.65
C SER A 162 -11.51 4.13 -10.04
N LEU A 163 -10.50 3.28 -10.07
CA LEU A 163 -9.99 2.60 -11.25
C LEU A 163 -10.18 1.09 -11.08
N ALA A 164 -10.84 0.45 -12.03
CA ALA A 164 -10.92 -1.00 -12.07
C ALA A 164 -9.68 -1.56 -12.79
N GLN A 165 -8.96 -2.45 -12.12
CA GLN A 165 -7.88 -3.23 -12.71
C GLN A 165 -8.30 -4.68 -12.85
N HIS A 166 -7.94 -5.29 -13.97
CA HIS A 166 -8.18 -6.72 -14.19
C HIS A 166 -6.90 -7.49 -13.86
N VAL A 167 -7.00 -8.36 -12.87
CA VAL A 167 -5.91 -9.21 -12.41
C VAL A 167 -6.38 -10.65 -12.47
N ASP A 168 -5.72 -11.47 -13.27
CA ASP A 168 -6.06 -12.89 -13.46
C ASP A 168 -7.56 -13.12 -13.76
N GLY A 169 -8.15 -12.27 -14.62
CA GLY A 169 -9.56 -12.35 -15.00
C GLY A 169 -10.57 -11.83 -13.95
N HIS A 170 -10.10 -11.33 -12.82
CA HIS A 170 -10.92 -10.74 -11.77
C HIS A 170 -10.73 -9.23 -11.69
N GLU A 171 -11.78 -8.52 -11.31
CA GLU A 171 -11.74 -7.07 -11.14
C GLU A 171 -11.29 -6.72 -9.72
N VAL A 172 -10.23 -5.91 -9.65
CA VAL A 172 -9.73 -5.28 -8.41
C VAL A 172 -9.91 -3.77 -8.53
N VAL A 173 -10.49 -3.15 -7.52
CA VAL A 173 -10.79 -1.71 -7.54
C VAL A 173 -9.73 -0.95 -6.74
N LEU A 174 -9.06 -0.02 -7.40
CA LEU A 174 -8.20 1.00 -6.78
C LEU A 174 -9.00 2.28 -6.58
N TYR A 175 -8.89 2.87 -5.40
CA TYR A 175 -9.53 4.16 -5.08
C TYR A 175 -8.51 5.28 -5.18
N HIS A 176 -8.70 6.16 -6.16
CA HIS A 176 -7.88 7.35 -6.34
C HIS A 176 -8.21 8.45 -5.32
N ARG A 177 -7.18 9.08 -4.80
CA ARG A 177 -7.23 10.29 -3.97
C ARG A 177 -5.98 11.11 -4.21
N SER A 178 -6.12 12.42 -4.26
CA SER A 178 -4.96 13.32 -4.36
C SER A 178 -4.04 13.18 -3.14
N MET A 179 -2.77 13.53 -3.30
CA MET A 179 -1.80 13.61 -2.20
C MET A 179 -2.34 14.46 -1.03
N GLY A 180 -2.94 15.61 -1.36
CA GLY A 180 -3.52 16.50 -0.34
C GLY A 180 -4.60 15.81 0.48
N ALA A 181 -5.49 15.03 -0.14
CA ALA A 181 -6.55 14.30 0.55
C ALA A 181 -5.99 13.19 1.47
N LEU A 182 -4.93 12.50 1.06
CA LEU A 182 -4.26 11.48 1.89
C LEU A 182 -3.60 12.11 3.12
N LEU A 183 -2.83 13.17 2.93
CA LEU A 183 -2.12 13.85 4.03
C LEU A 183 -3.10 14.49 5.02
N GLU A 184 -4.19 15.12 4.53
CA GLU A 184 -5.24 15.70 5.37
C GLU A 184 -5.96 14.63 6.19
N ALA A 185 -6.27 13.47 5.59
CA ALA A 185 -6.91 12.36 6.29
C ALA A 185 -6.02 11.82 7.43
N ALA A 186 -4.72 11.66 7.18
CA ALA A 186 -3.77 11.24 8.20
C ALA A 186 -3.66 12.28 9.33
N ALA A 187 -3.48 13.56 8.99
CA ALA A 187 -3.37 14.65 9.98
C ALA A 187 -4.63 14.78 10.86
N THR A 188 -5.82 14.65 10.24
CA THR A 188 -7.11 14.69 10.97
C THR A 188 -7.25 13.52 11.94
N ALA A 189 -6.63 12.38 11.66
CA ALA A 189 -6.61 11.20 12.54
C ALA A 189 -5.50 11.26 13.63
N GLY A 190 -4.78 12.38 13.76
CA GLY A 190 -3.73 12.58 14.76
C GLY A 190 -2.36 12.05 14.37
N TRP A 191 -2.12 11.87 13.07
CA TRP A 191 -0.83 11.47 12.53
C TRP A 191 0.00 12.70 12.13
N ARG A 192 1.22 12.83 12.66
CA ARG A 192 2.20 13.83 12.26
C ARG A 192 3.20 13.22 11.29
N LEU A 193 3.31 13.81 10.11
CA LEU A 193 4.25 13.36 9.08
C LEU A 193 5.70 13.60 9.55
N GLU A 194 6.54 12.57 9.43
CA GLU A 194 7.98 12.62 9.71
C GLU A 194 8.82 12.51 8.45
N GLN A 195 8.38 11.65 7.53
CA GLN A 195 9.10 11.41 6.29
C GLN A 195 8.11 11.17 5.16
N LEU A 196 8.39 11.74 3.98
CA LEU A 196 7.69 11.49 2.73
C LEU A 196 8.74 11.25 1.67
N ILE A 197 8.56 10.18 0.90
CA ILE A 197 9.45 9.76 -0.19
C ILE A 197 8.58 9.54 -1.42
N GLU A 198 8.95 10.19 -2.52
CA GLU A 198 8.37 9.94 -3.83
C GLU A 198 9.46 9.34 -4.74
N ARG A 199 9.10 8.34 -5.53
CA ARG A 199 10.00 7.72 -6.51
C ARG A 199 9.30 7.48 -7.82
N GLY A 200 10.03 7.72 -8.88
CA GLY A 200 9.68 7.27 -10.22
C GLY A 200 9.94 5.77 -10.41
N PRO A 201 9.64 5.23 -11.59
CA PRO A 201 9.89 3.83 -11.91
C PRO A 201 11.38 3.50 -11.79
N SER A 202 11.67 2.38 -11.14
CA SER A 202 13.03 1.85 -11.08
C SER A 202 13.48 1.31 -12.44
N ALA A 203 14.78 1.07 -12.62
CA ALA A 203 15.30 0.43 -13.83
C ALA A 203 14.66 -0.95 -14.06
N ARG A 204 14.29 -1.68 -12.98
CA ARG A 204 13.54 -2.95 -13.07
C ARG A 204 12.13 -2.73 -13.62
N THR A 205 11.45 -1.71 -13.13
CA THR A 205 10.10 -1.33 -13.58
C THR A 205 10.11 -0.92 -15.05
N VAL A 206 11.06 -0.08 -15.47
CA VAL A 206 11.21 0.33 -16.88
C VAL A 206 11.52 -0.86 -17.78
N ALA A 207 12.40 -1.78 -17.36
CA ALA A 207 12.70 -2.98 -18.15
C ALA A 207 11.47 -3.90 -18.36
N ARG A 208 10.51 -3.88 -17.44
CA ARG A 208 9.26 -4.64 -17.53
C ARG A 208 8.17 -3.90 -18.29
N PHE A 209 8.09 -2.59 -18.11
CA PHE A 209 7.08 -1.69 -18.67
C PHE A 209 7.77 -0.58 -19.47
N PRO A 210 8.14 -0.84 -20.75
CA PRO A 210 8.90 0.11 -21.56
C PRO A 210 8.22 1.48 -21.77
N GLU A 211 6.90 1.56 -21.54
CA GLU A 211 6.16 2.83 -21.57
C GLU A 211 6.62 3.85 -20.51
N TYR A 212 7.36 3.41 -19.51
CA TYR A 212 7.98 4.28 -18.52
C TYR A 212 9.36 4.81 -18.94
N GLU A 213 9.92 4.37 -20.09
CA GLU A 213 11.20 4.87 -20.58
C GLU A 213 11.12 6.39 -20.84
N GLY A 214 12.05 7.15 -20.26
CA GLY A 214 12.04 8.60 -20.31
C GLY A 214 11.09 9.27 -19.30
N GLN A 215 10.38 8.50 -18.48
CA GLN A 215 9.42 8.99 -17.48
C GLN A 215 9.91 8.77 -16.03
N GLU A 216 11.19 8.50 -15.83
CA GLU A 216 11.77 8.14 -14.52
C GLU A 216 11.65 9.25 -13.47
N GLN A 217 11.34 10.49 -13.92
CA GLN A 217 11.11 11.62 -13.02
C GLN A 217 9.62 11.82 -12.64
N ILE A 218 8.72 10.99 -13.16
CA ILE A 218 7.30 11.00 -12.76
C ILE A 218 7.15 10.01 -11.59
N PRO A 219 6.63 10.43 -10.42
CA PRO A 219 6.52 9.54 -9.28
C PRO A 219 5.49 8.43 -9.53
N THR A 220 5.89 7.18 -9.31
CA THR A 220 5.03 6.00 -9.42
C THR A 220 4.73 5.36 -8.08
N ILE A 221 5.59 5.56 -7.07
CA ILE A 221 5.39 5.07 -5.71
C ILE A 221 5.58 6.17 -4.68
N LEU A 222 4.83 6.05 -3.59
CA LEU A 222 4.83 6.96 -2.45
C LEU A 222 5.13 6.19 -1.17
N GLY A 223 6.07 6.69 -0.37
CA GLY A 223 6.34 6.24 0.97
C GLY A 223 6.10 7.33 2.01
N CYS A 224 5.43 6.99 3.11
CA CYS A 224 5.22 7.91 4.21
C CYS A 224 5.47 7.24 5.55
N ARG A 225 6.17 7.94 6.44
CA ARG A 225 6.23 7.62 7.86
C ARG A 225 5.56 8.72 8.66
N TRP A 226 4.62 8.31 9.47
CA TRP A 226 3.96 9.17 10.44
C TRP A 226 4.22 8.69 11.86
N THR A 227 4.21 9.63 12.80
CA THR A 227 4.15 9.32 14.23
C THR A 227 2.76 9.70 14.76
N ARG A 228 2.21 8.89 15.66
CA ARG A 228 0.98 9.21 16.36
C ARG A 228 1.27 10.26 17.43
N ASP A 229 0.58 11.39 17.37
CA ASP A 229 0.66 12.42 18.43
C ASP A 229 0.19 11.87 19.79
N ARG A 230 0.65 12.51 20.86
CA ARG A 230 0.36 12.11 22.26
C ARG A 230 -1.07 12.46 22.68
#